data_2bd1ca1c169dd850543001363d42ff2e
#
_entry.id   2bd1ca1c169dd850543001363d42ff2e
#
_cell.length_a   1.000
_cell.length_b   1.000
_cell.length_c   1.000
_cell.angle_alpha   90.00
_cell.angle_beta   90.00
_cell.angle_gamma   90.00
#
_symmetry.space_group_name_H-M   'P 1'
#
loop_
_entity.id
_entity.type
_entity.pdbx_description
1 polymer ?
#
loop_
_entity_poly.entity_id
_entity_poly.type
_entity_poly.pdbx_seq_one_letter_code
_entity_poly.pdbx_strand_id
1 'polypeptide(L)'
;MKSEFDPVKSEQNTRLRSLSFDKAGDFDWETAIYYENERVDYPETRIIALGFMGVRLHVICFTPIDGGVKIISFRKANRREVRYYEDETADR
;
A
#
# COMPACT_ATOMS: atom_id res chain seq x y z
N MET A 1 7.74 -8.12 10.08
CA MET A 1 6.33 -8.18 9.68
C MET A 1 6.15 -9.17 8.53
N LYS A 2 5.15 -10.02 8.64
CA LYS A 2 4.84 -11.00 7.61
C LYS A 2 4.09 -10.33 6.46
N SER A 3 4.47 -10.65 5.22
CA SER A 3 3.81 -10.14 4.03
C SER A 3 3.39 -11.32 3.16
N GLU A 4 2.08 -11.45 2.93
CA GLU A 4 1.51 -12.46 2.04
C GLU A 4 0.90 -11.80 0.82
N PHE A 5 0.79 -12.56 -0.28
CA PHE A 5 0.11 -12.09 -1.49
C PHE A 5 -0.15 -13.26 -2.44
N ASP A 6 -1.08 -13.03 -3.35
CA ASP A 6 -1.36 -13.95 -4.44
C ASP A 6 -0.26 -13.77 -5.52
N PRO A 7 0.52 -14.81 -5.83
CA PRO A 7 1.59 -14.68 -6.84
C PRO A 7 1.09 -14.24 -8.22
N VAL A 8 -0.12 -14.64 -8.61
CA VAL A 8 -0.71 -14.25 -9.89
C VAL A 8 -0.98 -12.74 -9.92
N LYS A 9 -1.52 -12.20 -8.83
CA LYS A 9 -1.78 -10.76 -8.72
C LYS A 9 -0.48 -9.97 -8.69
N SER A 10 0.55 -10.48 -8.02
CA SER A 10 1.87 -9.84 -7.99
C SER A 10 2.47 -9.78 -9.39
N GLU A 11 2.37 -10.87 -10.15
CA GLU A 11 2.87 -10.92 -11.52
C GLU A 11 2.12 -9.93 -12.42
N GLN A 12 0.79 -9.87 -12.30
CA GLN A 12 -0.02 -8.92 -13.05
C GLN A 12 0.37 -7.49 -12.71
N ASN A 13 0.60 -7.20 -11.43
CA ASN A 13 1.01 -5.87 -10.99
C ASN A 13 2.39 -5.51 -11.54
N THR A 14 3.29 -6.47 -11.61
CA THR A 14 4.62 -6.28 -12.21
C THR A 14 4.51 -5.93 -13.68
N ARG A 15 3.64 -6.61 -14.43
CA ARG A 15 3.44 -6.33 -15.85
C ARG A 15 2.84 -4.96 -16.10
N LEU A 16 1.83 -4.57 -15.30
CA LEU A 16 1.09 -3.33 -15.51
C LEU A 16 1.79 -2.11 -14.92
N ARG A 17 2.52 -2.28 -13.81
CA ARG A 17 3.05 -1.17 -13.01
C ARG A 17 4.56 -1.27 -12.75
N SER A 18 5.20 -2.31 -13.25
CA SER A 18 6.63 -2.60 -12.99
C SER A 18 6.93 -2.72 -11.49
N LEU A 19 5.98 -3.26 -10.73
CA LEU A 19 6.05 -3.29 -9.29
C LEU A 19 5.57 -4.65 -8.76
N SER A 20 6.51 -5.48 -8.31
CA SER A 20 6.21 -6.76 -7.67
C SER A 20 5.76 -6.53 -6.22
N PHE A 21 4.84 -7.34 -5.72
CA PHE A 21 4.42 -7.28 -4.33
C PHE A 21 5.54 -7.65 -3.35
N ASP A 22 6.58 -8.33 -3.84
CA ASP A 22 7.79 -8.61 -3.04
C ASP A 22 8.45 -7.32 -2.55
N LYS A 23 8.26 -6.23 -3.24
CA LYS A 23 8.84 -4.92 -2.90
C LYS A 23 8.17 -4.28 -1.69
N ALA A 24 7.10 -4.86 -1.16
CA ALA A 24 6.42 -4.33 0.01
C ALA A 24 7.34 -4.24 1.24
N GLY A 25 8.42 -5.06 1.28
CA GLY A 25 9.43 -4.97 2.33
C GLY A 25 10.22 -3.67 2.33
N ASP A 26 10.31 -3.01 1.17
CA ASP A 26 11.04 -1.75 1.00
C ASP A 26 10.16 -0.52 1.27
N PHE A 27 8.87 -0.73 1.45
CA PHE A 27 7.91 0.33 1.78
C PHE A 27 8.12 0.77 3.23
N ASP A 28 8.08 2.07 3.48
CA ASP A 28 8.24 2.61 4.83
C ASP A 28 6.91 2.58 5.58
N TRP A 29 6.68 1.50 6.29
CA TRP A 29 5.45 1.28 7.05
C TRP A 29 5.36 2.18 8.28
N GLU A 30 6.49 2.65 8.82
CA GLU A 30 6.51 3.44 10.05
C GLU A 30 6.00 4.86 9.85
N THR A 31 6.35 5.48 8.73
CA THR A 31 5.94 6.86 8.44
C THR A 31 4.72 6.94 7.53
N ALA A 32 4.20 5.80 7.09
CA ALA A 32 3.00 5.75 6.28
C ALA A 32 1.77 6.23 7.05
N ILE A 33 0.79 6.74 6.33
CA ILE A 33 -0.53 7.03 6.89
C ILE A 33 -1.50 5.96 6.41
N TYR A 34 -2.53 5.68 7.20
CA TYR A 34 -3.44 4.57 6.98
C TYR A 34 -4.88 5.03 7.07
N TYR A 35 -5.73 4.48 6.19
CA TYR A 35 -7.17 4.66 6.31
C TYR A 35 -7.88 3.44 5.73
N GLU A 36 -9.09 3.18 6.23
CA GLU A 36 -9.87 2.05 5.75
C GLU A 36 -10.49 2.37 4.40
N ASN A 37 -10.45 1.39 3.48
CA ASN A 37 -11.10 1.52 2.19
C ASN A 37 -12.56 1.08 2.31
N GLU A 38 -13.46 2.06 2.44
CA GLU A 38 -14.89 1.84 2.64
C GLU A 38 -15.72 2.02 1.36
N ARG A 39 -15.07 2.21 0.22
CA ARG A 39 -15.75 2.51 -1.04
C ARG A 39 -16.61 1.37 -1.54
N VAL A 40 -16.28 0.14 -1.18
CA VAL A 40 -16.97 -1.07 -1.58
C VAL A 40 -17.11 -1.95 -0.35
N ASP A 41 -18.20 -2.71 -0.30
CA ASP A 41 -18.45 -3.65 0.78
C ASP A 41 -17.64 -4.92 0.54
N TYR A 42 -16.43 -4.96 1.08
CA TYR A 42 -15.54 -6.10 0.93
C TYR A 42 -15.82 -7.16 2.00
N PRO A 43 -15.61 -8.45 1.70
CA PRO A 43 -15.78 -9.51 2.69
C PRO A 43 -14.77 -9.43 3.84
N GLU A 44 -13.63 -8.77 3.65
CA GLU A 44 -12.64 -8.53 4.70
C GLU A 44 -12.28 -7.04 4.73
N THR A 45 -11.73 -6.60 5.86
CA THR A 45 -11.24 -5.23 6.01
C THR A 45 -10.10 -4.97 5.03
N ARG A 46 -10.18 -3.86 4.30
CA ARG A 46 -9.11 -3.40 3.42
C ARG A 46 -8.61 -2.05 3.87
N ILE A 47 -7.30 -1.96 4.03
CA ILE A 47 -6.61 -0.75 4.50
C ILE A 47 -5.78 -0.20 3.36
N ILE A 48 -5.80 1.12 3.22
CA ILE A 48 -4.94 1.86 2.29
C ILE A 48 -3.78 2.43 3.10
N ALA A 49 -2.55 2.18 2.66
CA ALA A 49 -1.35 2.78 3.23
C ALA A 49 -0.72 3.69 2.20
N LEU A 50 -0.48 4.95 2.58
CA LEU A 50 0.31 5.90 1.79
C LEU A 50 1.66 6.07 2.45
N GLY A 51 2.73 5.72 1.76
CA GLY A 51 4.07 5.77 2.33
C GLY A 51 5.15 5.78 1.27
N PHE A 52 6.36 6.03 1.69
CA PHE A 52 7.50 6.09 0.79
C PHE A 52 8.10 4.73 0.53
N MET A 53 8.52 4.51 -0.71
CA MET A 53 9.47 3.48 -1.07
C MET A 53 10.60 4.21 -1.79
N GLY A 54 11.74 4.31 -1.12
CA GLY A 54 12.80 5.22 -1.54
C GLY A 54 12.31 6.67 -1.45
N VAL A 55 12.43 7.42 -2.54
CA VAL A 55 12.05 8.84 -2.57
C VAL A 55 10.66 9.06 -3.15
N ARG A 56 9.95 8.01 -3.51
CA ARG A 56 8.65 8.10 -4.18
C ARG A 56 7.52 7.59 -3.29
N LEU A 57 6.46 8.38 -3.16
CA LEU A 57 5.26 7.96 -2.45
C LEU A 57 4.53 6.87 -3.22
N HIS A 58 4.13 5.84 -2.50
CA HIS A 58 3.41 4.69 -3.04
C HIS A 58 2.14 4.43 -2.25
N VAL A 59 1.26 3.64 -2.83
CA VAL A 59 0.00 3.22 -2.20
C VAL A 59 -0.03 1.70 -2.17
N ILE A 60 -0.23 1.15 -0.98
CA ILE A 60 -0.47 -0.27 -0.81
C ILE A 60 -1.87 -0.45 -0.24
N CYS A 61 -2.67 -1.29 -0.89
CA CYS A 61 -3.92 -1.77 -0.31
C CYS A 61 -3.66 -3.17 0.24
N PHE A 62 -4.06 -3.40 1.48
CA PHE A 62 -3.82 -4.68 2.13
C PHE A 62 -4.95 -5.05 3.08
N THR A 63 -5.02 -6.33 3.43
CA THR A 63 -5.87 -6.86 4.48
C THR A 63 -4.97 -7.27 5.65
N PRO A 64 -5.25 -6.83 6.89
CA PRO A 64 -4.50 -7.31 8.05
C PRO A 64 -4.67 -8.81 8.24
N ILE A 65 -3.58 -9.48 8.58
CA ILE A 65 -3.56 -10.91 8.94
C ILE A 65 -2.75 -11.06 10.22
N ASP A 66 -2.78 -12.27 10.81
CA ASP A 66 -1.98 -12.54 12.00
C ASP A 66 -0.50 -12.35 11.70
N GLY A 67 0.14 -11.43 12.43
CA GLY A 67 1.56 -11.15 12.31
C GLY A 67 1.96 -10.32 11.10
N GLY A 68 1.00 -9.80 10.32
CA GLY A 68 1.38 -9.03 9.14
C GLY A 68 0.23 -8.56 8.27
N VAL A 69 0.48 -8.57 6.97
CA VAL A 69 -0.45 -8.04 5.97
C VAL A 69 -0.54 -8.96 4.76
N LYS A 70 -1.70 -8.97 4.12
CA LYS A 70 -1.90 -9.58 2.81
C LYS A 70 -2.04 -8.48 1.78
N ILE A 71 -1.09 -8.39 0.86
CA ILE A 71 -1.04 -7.32 -0.14
C ILE A 71 -2.10 -7.58 -1.21
N ILE A 72 -2.92 -6.58 -1.48
CA ILE A 72 -3.98 -6.63 -2.49
C ILE A 72 -3.57 -5.84 -3.75
N SER A 73 -2.98 -4.65 -3.57
CA SER A 73 -2.49 -3.84 -4.68
C SER A 73 -1.33 -2.97 -4.23
N PHE A 74 -0.49 -2.58 -5.20
CA PHE A 74 0.71 -1.79 -4.94
C PHE A 74 0.98 -0.93 -6.16
N ARG A 75 1.04 0.38 -5.98
CA ARG A 75 1.26 1.33 -7.08
C ARG A 75 1.89 2.62 -6.59
N LYS A 76 2.40 3.41 -7.51
CA LYS A 76 2.85 4.76 -7.21
C LYS A 76 1.64 5.64 -6.88
N ALA A 77 1.83 6.57 -5.96
CA ALA A 77 0.79 7.53 -5.61
C ALA A 77 0.60 8.55 -6.74
N ASN A 78 -0.63 9.00 -6.91
CA ASN A 78 -0.93 10.09 -7.84
C ASN A 78 -0.74 11.45 -7.13
N ARG A 79 -0.88 12.52 -7.89
CA ARG A 79 -0.64 13.88 -7.39
C ARG A 79 -1.56 14.25 -6.23
N ARG A 80 -2.82 13.83 -6.28
CA ARG A 80 -3.80 14.09 -5.22
C ARG A 80 -3.40 13.38 -3.92
N GLU A 81 -2.93 12.15 -4.03
CA GLU A 81 -2.50 11.36 -2.89
C GLU A 81 -1.23 11.93 -2.26
N VAL A 82 -0.30 12.42 -3.08
CA VAL A 82 0.90 13.10 -2.57
C VAL A 82 0.50 14.32 -1.74
N ARG A 83 -0.42 15.14 -2.25
CA ARG A 83 -0.89 16.31 -1.53
C ARG A 83 -1.58 15.93 -0.22
N TYR A 84 -2.41 14.89 -0.24
CA TYR A 84 -3.08 14.41 0.95
C TYR A 84 -2.07 13.96 2.01
N TYR A 85 -1.05 13.21 1.59
CA TYR A 85 0.01 12.76 2.49
C TYR A 85 0.75 13.94 3.10
N GLU A 86 1.12 14.92 2.28
CA GLU A 86 1.83 16.12 2.76
C GLU A 86 0.99 16.89 3.78
N ASP A 87 -0.30 17.08 3.51
CA ASP A 87 -1.20 17.77 4.42
C ASP A 87 -1.33 17.05 5.76
N GLU A 88 -1.49 15.72 5.71
CA GLU A 88 -1.69 14.89 6.90
C GLU A 88 -0.42 14.77 7.73
N THR A 89 0.76 14.96 7.12
CA THR A 89 2.04 14.82 7.82
C THR A 89 2.74 16.15 8.06
N ALA A 90 2.08 17.27 7.77
CA ALA A 90 2.70 18.60 7.85
C ALA A 90 3.20 18.96 9.25
N ASP A 91 2.60 18.37 10.30
CA ASP A 91 2.94 18.68 11.69
C ASP A 91 3.93 17.67 12.33
N ARG A 92 4.47 16.79 11.53
CA ARG A 92 5.44 15.80 12.03
C ARG A 92 6.84 16.38 12.19
#